data_8be8cdadf565619ba7c85c12baa51434
#
_entry.id   8be8cdadf565619ba7c85c12baa51434
#
_cell.length_a   1.000
_cell.length_b   1.000
_cell.length_c   1.000
_cell.angle_alpha   90.00
_cell.angle_beta   90.00
_cell.angle_gamma   90.00
#
_symmetry.space_group_name_H-M   'P 1'
#
loop_
_entity.id
_entity.type
_entity.pdbx_description
1 polymer ?
#
loop_
_entity_poly.entity_id
_entity_poly.type
_entity_poly.pdbx_seq_one_letter_code
_entity_poly.pdbx_strand_id
1 'polypeptide(L)'
;MTDTTVQASGNHAWREYLALCKPRVVMLIVFTAIVGMLLATPGAVPLDIFFFATAGIALAAGSAAAINHVAEYRIDALMQRTANRPLPQGELTRSHALMFALIIGALAMYLLVAFVNVLTAVLTFASLIGYAVIYTMFLKHATPQNIVIGGAAGAAPPVLGWTAVTGSVDPHSLLLFLIIFAWTPPHFWALAIYRREEYAKANVPMLPITHGVEFTRMQILLYTIVLTIATVLPYVTYMCGTFYLISALILDAIFLYYVIRMMVDHRDELAKKTFNYSIVYLTLLFIVLFIDHYLPHLSRLA
;
A
#
# COMPACT_ATOMS: atom_id res chain seq x y z
N MET A 1 37.23 -10.37 23.75
CA MET A 1 36.35 -9.79 22.73
C MET A 1 36.37 -10.76 21.57
N THR A 2 35.47 -11.73 21.59
CA THR A 2 35.37 -12.77 20.54
C THR A 2 34.35 -12.31 19.53
N ASP A 3 34.85 -11.99 18.35
CA ASP A 3 34.10 -11.65 17.16
C ASP A 3 33.37 -12.93 16.69
N THR A 4 32.12 -13.09 17.09
CA THR A 4 31.27 -14.18 16.60
C THR A 4 30.78 -13.77 15.22
N THR A 5 31.57 -14.13 14.20
CA THR A 5 31.15 -14.14 12.80
C THR A 5 29.97 -15.10 12.66
N VAL A 6 28.78 -14.55 12.59
CA VAL A 6 27.56 -15.28 12.18
C VAL A 6 27.78 -15.74 10.73
N GLN A 7 28.21 -16.96 10.54
CA GLN A 7 28.17 -17.63 9.25
C GLN A 7 26.70 -17.93 8.92
N ALA A 8 26.07 -17.02 8.18
CA ALA A 8 24.82 -17.33 7.50
C ALA A 8 25.13 -18.44 6.47
N SER A 9 24.52 -19.62 6.66
CA SER A 9 24.61 -20.72 5.70
C SER A 9 24.06 -20.20 4.36
N GLY A 10 24.89 -20.19 3.31
CA GLY A 10 24.67 -19.48 2.04
C GLY A 10 23.39 -19.85 1.26
N ASN A 11 22.62 -20.85 1.69
CA ASN A 11 21.42 -21.30 1.01
C ASN A 11 20.11 -20.58 1.42
N HIS A 12 20.13 -19.71 2.44
CA HIS A 12 18.93 -19.00 2.90
C HIS A 12 19.04 -17.46 2.81
N ALA A 13 20.22 -16.90 2.59
CA ALA A 13 20.45 -15.46 2.61
C ALA A 13 19.53 -14.66 1.66
N TRP A 14 19.24 -15.15 0.45
CA TRP A 14 18.37 -14.46 -0.49
C TRP A 14 16.92 -14.34 0.02
N ARG A 15 16.44 -15.32 0.83
CA ARG A 15 15.10 -15.28 1.42
C ARG A 15 14.95 -14.15 2.43
N GLU A 16 16.02 -13.87 3.18
CA GLU A 16 16.05 -12.79 4.15
C GLU A 16 16.01 -11.42 3.46
N TYR A 17 16.75 -11.26 2.36
CA TYR A 17 16.64 -10.05 1.54
C TYR A 17 15.26 -9.90 0.89
N LEU A 18 14.65 -10.99 0.41
CA LEU A 18 13.29 -10.96 -0.11
C LEU A 18 12.28 -10.59 0.99
N ALA A 19 12.46 -11.09 2.21
CA ALA A 19 11.62 -10.76 3.36
C ALA A 19 11.65 -9.26 3.70
N LEU A 20 12.81 -8.58 3.55
CA LEU A 20 12.92 -7.12 3.71
C LEU A 20 12.01 -6.37 2.74
N CYS A 21 11.82 -6.87 1.54
CA CYS A 21 10.97 -6.24 0.52
C CYS A 21 9.47 -6.34 0.80
N LYS A 22 9.04 -7.11 1.82
CA LYS A 22 7.60 -7.33 2.15
C LYS A 22 6.77 -7.77 0.93
N PRO A 23 7.05 -8.91 0.28
CA PRO A 23 6.49 -9.26 -1.03
C PRO A 23 4.97 -9.23 -1.07
N ARG A 24 4.26 -9.63 0.01
CA ARG A 24 2.79 -9.60 0.07
C ARG A 24 2.22 -8.18 -0.03
N VAL A 25 2.91 -7.19 0.54
CA VAL A 25 2.50 -5.78 0.46
C VAL A 25 2.84 -5.22 -0.91
N VAL A 26 4.05 -5.51 -1.40
CA VAL A 26 4.50 -5.07 -2.72
C VAL A 26 3.63 -5.64 -3.84
N MET A 27 3.13 -6.88 -3.72
CA MET A 27 2.18 -7.44 -4.69
C MET A 27 0.92 -6.58 -4.85
N LEU A 28 0.33 -6.08 -3.76
CA LEU A 28 -0.86 -5.23 -3.84
C LEU A 28 -0.52 -3.86 -4.46
N ILE A 29 0.63 -3.29 -4.11
CA ILE A 29 1.16 -2.06 -4.70
C ILE A 29 1.32 -2.21 -6.22
N VAL A 30 2.00 -3.26 -6.65
CA VAL A 30 2.24 -3.58 -8.06
C VAL A 30 0.93 -3.85 -8.79
N PHE A 31 0.01 -4.60 -8.18
CA PHE A 31 -1.30 -4.86 -8.75
C PHE A 31 -2.06 -3.57 -9.04
N THR A 32 -2.13 -2.64 -8.10
CA THR A 32 -2.82 -1.36 -8.31
C THR A 32 -2.12 -0.46 -9.33
N ALA A 33 -0.78 -0.52 -9.40
CA ALA A 33 -0.01 0.17 -10.45
C ALA A 33 -0.29 -0.42 -11.85
N ILE A 34 -0.33 -1.76 -11.97
CA ILE A 34 -0.67 -2.44 -13.23
C ILE A 34 -2.09 -2.05 -13.68
N VAL A 35 -3.07 -2.07 -12.77
CA VAL A 35 -4.42 -1.61 -13.10
C VAL A 35 -4.39 -0.15 -13.56
N GLY A 36 -3.64 0.72 -12.90
CA GLY A 36 -3.45 2.11 -13.35
C GLY A 36 -2.86 2.23 -14.75
N MET A 37 -1.88 1.39 -15.13
CA MET A 37 -1.35 1.32 -16.49
C MET A 37 -2.40 0.90 -17.51
N LEU A 38 -3.18 -0.13 -17.18
CA LEU A 38 -4.20 -0.69 -18.07
C LEU A 38 -5.38 0.26 -18.29
N LEU A 39 -5.76 1.02 -17.26
CA LEU A 39 -6.82 2.03 -17.36
C LEU A 39 -6.39 3.31 -18.09
N ALA A 40 -5.08 3.55 -18.22
CA ALA A 40 -4.53 4.75 -18.85
C ALA A 40 -4.65 4.77 -20.38
N THR A 41 -4.99 3.64 -20.99
CA THR A 41 -5.11 3.50 -22.44
C THR A 41 -6.29 2.59 -22.82
N PRO A 42 -7.05 2.91 -23.88
CA PRO A 42 -8.10 2.02 -24.37
C PRO A 42 -7.56 0.75 -25.04
N GLY A 43 -6.27 0.74 -25.41
CA GLY A 43 -5.61 -0.37 -26.09
C GLY A 43 -4.65 -1.14 -25.18
N ALA A 44 -3.79 -1.93 -25.82
CA ALA A 44 -2.73 -2.64 -25.10
C ALA A 44 -1.61 -1.68 -24.66
N VAL A 45 -1.16 -1.82 -23.42
CA VAL A 45 0.04 -1.13 -22.94
C VAL A 45 1.26 -1.67 -23.70
N PRO A 46 2.19 -0.83 -24.21
CA PRO A 46 3.44 -1.28 -24.79
C PRO A 46 4.20 -2.20 -23.81
N LEU A 47 4.64 -3.36 -24.28
CA LEU A 47 5.20 -4.41 -23.42
C LEU A 47 6.45 -3.95 -22.67
N ASP A 48 7.30 -3.16 -23.32
CA ASP A 48 8.50 -2.58 -22.71
C ASP A 48 8.12 -1.66 -21.54
N ILE A 49 7.18 -0.75 -21.73
CA ILE A 49 6.66 0.12 -20.66
C ILE A 49 6.05 -0.73 -19.55
N PHE A 50 5.23 -1.73 -19.88
CA PHE A 50 4.60 -2.61 -18.90
C PHE A 50 5.64 -3.30 -18.01
N PHE A 51 6.68 -3.90 -18.59
CA PHE A 51 7.70 -4.62 -17.83
C PHE A 51 8.61 -3.69 -17.04
N PHE A 52 9.13 -2.62 -17.66
CA PHE A 52 10.07 -1.73 -16.98
C PHE A 52 9.39 -0.88 -15.89
N ALA A 53 8.16 -0.40 -16.12
CA ALA A 53 7.40 0.32 -15.09
C ALA A 53 7.05 -0.60 -13.92
N THR A 54 6.54 -1.80 -14.20
CA THR A 54 6.23 -2.79 -13.16
C THR A 54 7.45 -3.13 -12.32
N ALA A 55 8.58 -3.43 -12.97
CA ALA A 55 9.83 -3.75 -12.28
C ALA A 55 10.37 -2.55 -11.47
N GLY A 56 10.38 -1.36 -12.05
CA GLY A 56 10.85 -0.14 -11.38
C GLY A 56 10.01 0.21 -10.17
N ILE A 57 8.67 0.19 -10.28
CA ILE A 57 7.76 0.46 -9.16
C ILE A 57 7.89 -0.62 -8.07
N ALA A 58 8.00 -1.91 -8.46
CA ALA A 58 8.19 -3.01 -7.51
C ALA A 58 9.49 -2.89 -6.72
N LEU A 59 10.61 -2.59 -7.39
CA LEU A 59 11.92 -2.40 -6.76
C LEU A 59 11.93 -1.17 -5.84
N ALA A 60 11.31 -0.06 -6.25
CA ALA A 60 11.18 1.13 -5.43
C ALA A 60 10.36 0.86 -4.16
N ALA A 61 9.23 0.15 -4.28
CA ALA A 61 8.42 -0.27 -3.14
C ALA A 61 9.18 -1.23 -2.21
N GLY A 62 9.93 -2.18 -2.78
CA GLY A 62 10.80 -3.09 -2.04
C GLY A 62 11.92 -2.35 -1.31
N SER A 63 12.56 -1.36 -1.96
CA SER A 63 13.55 -0.48 -1.35
C SER A 63 12.97 0.29 -0.16
N ALA A 64 11.82 0.92 -0.34
CA ALA A 64 11.14 1.66 0.73
C ALA A 64 10.78 0.75 1.91
N ALA A 65 10.33 -0.49 1.64
CA ALA A 65 10.06 -1.50 2.67
C ALA A 65 11.33 -1.92 3.42
N ALA A 66 12.44 -2.13 2.73
CA ALA A 66 13.72 -2.50 3.34
C ALA A 66 14.29 -1.35 4.20
N ILE A 67 14.20 -0.09 3.75
CA ILE A 67 14.58 1.08 4.55
C ILE A 67 13.71 1.16 5.82
N ASN A 68 12.39 0.90 5.71
CA ASN A 68 11.50 0.86 6.86
C ASN A 68 11.93 -0.22 7.88
N HIS A 69 12.37 -1.42 7.45
CA HIS A 69 12.91 -2.44 8.35
C HIS A 69 14.19 -1.95 9.06
N VAL A 70 15.09 -1.27 8.34
CA VAL A 70 16.32 -0.71 8.93
C VAL A 70 16.01 0.38 9.97
N ALA A 71 15.03 1.25 9.68
CA ALA A 71 14.64 2.32 10.59
C ALA A 71 13.95 1.81 11.86
N GLU A 72 13.11 0.78 11.72
CA GLU A 72 12.20 0.29 12.78
C GLU A 72 12.72 -0.95 13.52
N TYR A 73 13.93 -1.45 13.28
CA TYR A 73 14.39 -2.74 13.79
C TYR A 73 14.26 -2.90 15.33
N ARG A 74 14.42 -1.81 16.11
CA ARG A 74 14.26 -1.83 17.57
C ARG A 74 12.79 -1.97 17.98
N ILE A 75 11.89 -1.30 17.28
CA ILE A 75 10.44 -1.37 17.51
C ILE A 75 9.90 -2.72 17.07
N ASP A 76 10.40 -3.22 15.93
CA ASP A 76 10.03 -4.53 15.40
C ASP A 76 10.33 -5.68 16.38
N ALA A 77 11.41 -5.58 17.15
CA ALA A 77 11.77 -6.55 18.17
C ALA A 77 10.77 -6.57 19.36
N LEU A 78 10.03 -5.48 19.61
CA LEU A 78 9.06 -5.38 20.70
C LEU A 78 7.67 -5.89 20.34
N MET A 79 7.38 -6.07 19.04
CA MET A 79 6.07 -6.45 18.54
C MET A 79 6.07 -7.91 18.08
N GLN A 80 5.15 -8.73 18.61
CA GLN A 80 5.04 -10.15 18.28
C GLN A 80 4.97 -10.44 16.78
N ARG A 81 4.28 -9.57 16.03
CA ARG A 81 4.13 -9.69 14.56
C ARG A 81 5.44 -9.52 13.80
N THR A 82 6.37 -8.72 14.32
CA THR A 82 7.57 -8.29 13.61
C THR A 82 8.88 -8.75 14.25
N ALA A 83 8.81 -9.35 15.43
CA ALA A 83 9.98 -9.90 16.14
C ALA A 83 10.74 -10.97 15.32
N ASN A 84 10.03 -11.71 14.45
CA ASN A 84 10.62 -12.75 13.59
C ASN A 84 11.15 -12.19 12.24
N ARG A 85 11.35 -10.87 12.12
CA ARG A 85 11.96 -10.28 10.92
C ARG A 85 13.48 -10.48 10.92
N PRO A 86 14.13 -10.47 9.74
CA PRO A 86 15.57 -10.74 9.62
C PRO A 86 16.47 -9.86 10.49
N LEU A 87 16.16 -8.56 10.61
CA LEU A 87 16.95 -7.63 11.42
C LEU A 87 16.80 -7.84 12.93
N PRO A 88 15.59 -7.97 13.52
CA PRO A 88 15.42 -8.35 14.93
C PRO A 88 16.04 -9.69 15.29
N GLN A 89 16.02 -10.67 14.37
CA GLN A 89 16.62 -11.99 14.60
C GLN A 89 18.16 -12.00 14.44
N GLY A 90 18.75 -10.91 13.93
CA GLY A 90 20.21 -10.85 13.69
C GLY A 90 20.69 -11.61 12.45
N GLU A 91 19.77 -12.07 11.58
CA GLU A 91 20.07 -12.79 10.35
C GLU A 91 20.74 -11.91 9.30
N LEU A 92 20.45 -10.61 9.35
CA LEU A 92 21.07 -9.57 8.52
C LEU A 92 21.56 -8.42 9.39
N THR A 93 22.71 -7.85 9.01
CA THR A 93 23.16 -6.59 9.62
C THR A 93 22.41 -5.40 9.02
N ARG A 94 22.29 -4.33 9.80
CA ARG A 94 21.66 -3.08 9.33
C ARG A 94 22.37 -2.49 8.10
N SER A 95 23.71 -2.58 8.06
CA SER A 95 24.48 -2.06 6.93
C SER A 95 24.20 -2.84 5.65
N HIS A 96 24.15 -4.17 5.71
CA HIS A 96 23.81 -5.00 4.55
C HIS A 96 22.39 -4.74 4.07
N ALA A 97 21.42 -4.64 4.98
CA ALA A 97 20.04 -4.35 4.64
C ALA A 97 19.87 -2.95 4.00
N LEU A 98 20.58 -1.93 4.54
CA LEU A 98 20.55 -0.58 3.97
C LEU A 98 21.23 -0.53 2.60
N MET A 99 22.40 -1.17 2.44
CA MET A 99 23.09 -1.23 1.16
C MET A 99 22.23 -1.92 0.09
N PHE A 100 21.59 -3.04 0.43
CA PHE A 100 20.66 -3.72 -0.45
C PHE A 100 19.49 -2.79 -0.85
N ALA A 101 18.87 -2.10 0.12
CA ALA A 101 17.78 -1.18 -0.14
C ALA A 101 18.19 -0.06 -1.11
N LEU A 102 19.38 0.54 -0.91
CA LEU A 102 19.89 1.60 -1.78
C LEU A 102 20.20 1.09 -3.19
N ILE A 103 20.77 -0.12 -3.32
CA ILE A 103 21.06 -0.72 -4.64
C ILE A 103 19.77 -0.97 -5.43
N ILE A 104 18.76 -1.60 -4.82
CA ILE A 104 17.49 -1.86 -5.53
C ILE A 104 16.72 -0.57 -5.80
N GLY A 105 16.84 0.45 -4.92
CA GLY A 105 16.26 1.78 -5.14
C GLY A 105 16.93 2.52 -6.31
N ALA A 106 18.26 2.49 -6.39
CA ALA A 106 19.00 3.06 -7.52
C ALA A 106 18.68 2.35 -8.85
N LEU A 107 18.59 1.01 -8.81
CA LEU A 107 18.18 0.22 -9.98
C LEU A 107 16.76 0.58 -10.41
N ALA A 108 15.82 0.75 -9.47
CA ALA A 108 14.46 1.19 -9.76
C ALA A 108 14.44 2.53 -10.50
N MET A 109 15.19 3.53 -10.01
CA MET A 109 15.28 4.84 -10.64
C MET A 109 15.92 4.76 -12.03
N TYR A 110 16.97 3.96 -12.17
CA TYR A 110 17.60 3.75 -13.48
C TYR A 110 16.59 3.17 -14.49
N LEU A 111 15.86 2.12 -14.14
CA LEU A 111 14.85 1.52 -15.02
C LEU A 111 13.77 2.51 -15.42
N LEU A 112 13.26 3.28 -14.47
CA LEU A 112 12.19 4.25 -14.73
C LEU A 112 12.66 5.43 -15.60
N VAL A 113 13.87 5.95 -15.36
CA VAL A 113 14.40 7.06 -16.15
C VAL A 113 14.79 6.62 -17.55
N ALA A 114 15.46 5.46 -17.68
CA ALA A 114 16.03 5.01 -18.95
C ALA A 114 15.00 4.37 -19.89
N PHE A 115 13.97 3.71 -19.38
CA PHE A 115 13.07 2.88 -20.17
C PHE A 115 11.57 3.27 -20.04
N VAL A 116 11.22 4.20 -19.15
CA VAL A 116 9.82 4.65 -19.00
C VAL A 116 9.73 6.15 -19.26
N ASN A 117 9.77 6.98 -18.23
CA ASN A 117 9.85 8.42 -18.35
C ASN A 117 10.25 9.09 -17.02
N VAL A 118 10.76 10.31 -17.13
CA VAL A 118 11.27 11.08 -15.99
C VAL A 118 10.17 11.41 -14.97
N LEU A 119 8.94 11.70 -15.41
CA LEU A 119 7.84 12.05 -14.51
C LEU A 119 7.51 10.89 -13.57
N THR A 120 7.37 9.68 -14.12
CA THR A 120 7.12 8.46 -13.32
C THR A 120 8.28 8.20 -12.33
N ALA A 121 9.53 8.39 -12.77
CA ALA A 121 10.69 8.26 -11.88
C ALA A 121 10.66 9.26 -10.72
N VAL A 122 10.37 10.54 -10.99
CA VAL A 122 10.28 11.59 -9.97
C VAL A 122 9.14 11.31 -8.98
N LEU A 123 7.96 10.94 -9.46
CA LEU A 123 6.82 10.62 -8.60
C LEU A 123 7.07 9.36 -7.76
N THR A 124 7.71 8.34 -8.35
CA THR A 124 8.10 7.12 -7.62
C THR A 124 9.14 7.42 -6.55
N PHE A 125 10.14 8.24 -6.86
CA PHE A 125 11.14 8.68 -5.88
C PHE A 125 10.51 9.50 -4.76
N ALA A 126 9.61 10.43 -5.08
CA ALA A 126 8.86 11.20 -4.08
C ALA A 126 8.03 10.30 -3.16
N SER A 127 7.36 9.28 -3.70
CA SER A 127 6.61 8.29 -2.93
C SER A 127 7.54 7.45 -2.03
N LEU A 128 8.71 7.02 -2.53
CA LEU A 128 9.73 6.30 -1.76
C LEU A 128 10.20 7.14 -0.57
N ILE A 129 10.61 8.39 -0.80
CA ILE A 129 11.05 9.31 0.26
C ILE A 129 9.90 9.62 1.22
N GLY A 130 8.70 9.86 0.70
CA GLY A 130 7.49 10.09 1.51
C GLY A 130 7.24 8.95 2.50
N TYR A 131 7.35 7.70 2.05
CA TYR A 131 7.15 6.54 2.91
C TYR A 131 8.37 6.22 3.80
N ALA A 132 9.57 6.11 3.20
CA ALA A 132 10.75 5.61 3.91
C ALA A 132 11.31 6.64 4.90
N VAL A 133 11.24 7.93 4.58
CA VAL A 133 11.81 9.00 5.40
C VAL A 133 10.69 9.74 6.16
N ILE A 134 9.77 10.40 5.44
CA ILE A 134 8.79 11.29 6.09
C ILE A 134 7.85 10.50 7.00
N TYR A 135 7.21 9.44 6.48
CA TYR A 135 6.31 8.63 7.29
C TYR A 135 7.04 7.82 8.35
N THR A 136 8.05 7.02 7.96
CA THR A 136 8.67 6.05 8.88
C THR A 136 9.48 6.72 9.98
N MET A 137 10.28 7.76 9.65
CA MET A 137 11.19 8.38 10.61
C MET A 137 10.52 9.48 11.45
N PHE A 138 9.54 10.20 10.87
CA PHE A 138 8.96 11.37 11.54
C PHE A 138 7.49 11.17 11.90
N LEU A 139 6.59 10.98 10.93
CA LEU A 139 5.14 11.02 11.17
C LEU A 139 4.66 9.92 12.09
N LYS A 140 5.19 8.71 11.96
CA LYS A 140 4.76 7.55 12.73
C LYS A 140 4.87 7.74 14.23
N HIS A 141 5.83 8.55 14.68
CA HIS A 141 6.08 8.83 16.09
C HIS A 141 5.58 10.21 16.54
N ALA A 142 5.28 11.10 15.59
CA ALA A 142 4.94 12.49 15.88
C ALA A 142 3.44 12.73 16.04
N THR A 143 2.58 11.92 15.39
CA THR A 143 1.15 12.21 15.35
C THR A 143 0.29 10.97 15.20
N PRO A 144 -0.90 10.91 15.83
CA PRO A 144 -1.89 9.86 15.59
C PRO A 144 -2.50 9.90 14.18
N GLN A 145 -2.32 11.02 13.44
CA GLN A 145 -2.72 11.15 12.03
C GLN A 145 -1.69 10.56 11.06
N ASN A 146 -0.66 9.87 11.57
CA ASN A 146 0.39 9.26 10.77
C ASN A 146 -0.14 8.36 9.64
N ILE A 147 -1.23 7.62 9.90
CA ILE A 147 -1.86 6.73 8.92
C ILE A 147 -2.50 7.52 7.77
N VAL A 148 -3.18 8.64 8.07
CA VAL A 148 -3.82 9.46 7.04
C VAL A 148 -2.76 10.09 6.14
N ILE A 149 -1.80 10.80 6.73
CA ILE A 149 -0.76 11.53 5.98
C ILE A 149 0.15 10.53 5.24
N GLY A 150 0.61 9.48 5.93
CA GLY A 150 1.46 8.43 5.35
C GLY A 150 0.76 7.60 4.27
N GLY A 151 -0.57 7.54 4.31
CA GLY A 151 -1.41 6.86 3.32
C GLY A 151 -1.25 7.40 1.90
N ALA A 152 -0.84 8.67 1.76
CA ALA A 152 -0.58 9.27 0.44
C ALA A 152 0.48 8.51 -0.37
N ALA A 153 1.58 8.08 0.26
CA ALA A 153 2.60 7.29 -0.42
C ALA A 153 2.06 5.91 -0.87
N GLY A 154 1.23 5.28 -0.04
CA GLY A 154 0.56 4.01 -0.37
C GLY A 154 -0.53 4.13 -1.44
N ALA A 155 -1.07 5.33 -1.65
CA ALA A 155 -2.09 5.61 -2.67
C ALA A 155 -1.50 5.99 -4.04
N ALA A 156 -0.21 6.28 -4.14
CA ALA A 156 0.45 6.70 -5.38
C ALA A 156 0.52 5.62 -6.50
N PRO A 157 0.60 4.31 -6.22
CA PRO A 157 0.89 3.30 -7.25
C PRO A 157 0.03 3.38 -8.52
N PRO A 158 -1.31 3.52 -8.50
CA PRO A 158 -2.08 3.62 -9.73
C PRO A 158 -1.74 4.88 -10.54
N VAL A 159 -1.39 6.00 -9.87
CA VAL A 159 -0.91 7.21 -10.56
C VAL A 159 0.43 6.95 -11.23
N LEU A 160 1.35 6.24 -10.54
CA LEU A 160 2.65 5.87 -11.11
C LEU A 160 2.47 4.97 -12.34
N GLY A 161 1.56 4.00 -12.27
CA GLY A 161 1.20 3.18 -13.43
C GLY A 161 0.63 3.99 -14.57
N TRP A 162 -0.30 4.89 -14.29
CA TRP A 162 -0.90 5.78 -15.29
C TRP A 162 0.14 6.67 -15.97
N THR A 163 0.97 7.36 -15.18
CA THR A 163 2.01 8.24 -15.71
C THR A 163 3.09 7.49 -16.49
N ALA A 164 3.32 6.22 -16.19
CA ALA A 164 4.25 5.38 -16.95
C ALA A 164 3.81 5.25 -18.42
N VAL A 165 2.52 5.15 -18.67
CA VAL A 165 1.94 5.00 -20.01
C VAL A 165 1.75 6.34 -20.71
N THR A 166 1.22 7.35 -20.00
CA THR A 166 0.78 8.61 -20.59
C THR A 166 1.83 9.73 -20.54
N GLY A 167 2.82 9.63 -19.65
CA GLY A 167 3.77 10.72 -19.38
C GLY A 167 3.15 11.93 -18.69
N SER A 168 1.92 11.84 -18.18
CA SER A 168 1.20 12.94 -17.53
C SER A 168 0.36 12.46 -16.35
N VAL A 169 0.08 13.37 -15.41
CA VAL A 169 -0.88 13.13 -14.31
C VAL A 169 -2.27 13.51 -14.81
N ASP A 170 -3.16 12.54 -14.87
CA ASP A 170 -4.53 12.70 -15.33
C ASP A 170 -5.51 12.77 -14.14
N PRO A 171 -6.60 13.55 -14.22
CA PRO A 171 -7.63 13.58 -13.17
C PRO A 171 -8.22 12.21 -12.83
N HIS A 172 -8.39 11.30 -13.78
CA HIS A 172 -8.87 9.94 -13.52
C HIS A 172 -7.85 9.13 -12.67
N SER A 173 -6.55 9.31 -12.92
CA SER A 173 -5.52 8.69 -12.07
C SER A 173 -5.60 9.18 -10.62
N LEU A 174 -5.95 10.45 -10.42
CA LEU A 174 -6.15 11.03 -9.09
C LEU A 174 -7.41 10.49 -8.38
N LEU A 175 -8.44 10.04 -9.11
CA LEU A 175 -9.57 9.33 -8.52
C LEU A 175 -9.14 7.98 -7.95
N LEU A 176 -8.27 7.24 -8.66
CA LEU A 176 -7.71 5.98 -8.14
C LEU A 176 -6.86 6.23 -6.89
N PHE A 177 -6.06 7.29 -6.89
CA PHE A 177 -5.34 7.74 -5.71
C PHE A 177 -6.29 8.05 -4.55
N LEU A 178 -7.35 8.82 -4.78
CA LEU A 178 -8.34 9.22 -3.77
C LEU A 178 -9.01 8.00 -3.13
N ILE A 179 -9.37 6.99 -3.92
CA ILE A 179 -9.98 5.74 -3.44
C ILE A 179 -9.03 5.05 -2.46
N ILE A 180 -7.77 4.83 -2.83
CA ILE A 180 -6.79 4.16 -1.94
C ILE A 180 -6.48 5.03 -0.72
N PHE A 181 -6.38 6.34 -0.91
CA PHE A 181 -6.13 7.28 0.18
C PHE A 181 -7.25 7.26 1.22
N ALA A 182 -8.53 7.29 0.78
CA ALA A 182 -9.69 7.18 1.67
C ALA A 182 -9.83 5.78 2.30
N TRP A 183 -9.40 4.72 1.60
CA TRP A 183 -9.38 3.34 2.09
C TRP A 183 -8.34 3.11 3.19
N THR A 184 -7.22 3.82 3.15
CA THR A 184 -6.09 3.59 4.05
C THR A 184 -6.43 3.74 5.53
N PRO A 185 -7.13 4.80 6.01
CA PRO A 185 -7.49 4.94 7.41
C PRO A 185 -8.38 3.81 7.95
N PRO A 186 -9.53 3.45 7.35
CA PRO A 186 -10.36 2.36 7.85
C PRO A 186 -9.63 1.01 7.86
N HIS A 187 -8.76 0.75 6.87
CA HIS A 187 -7.94 -0.44 6.83
C HIS A 187 -6.95 -0.51 8.01
N PHE A 188 -6.10 0.50 8.16
CA PHE A 188 -5.04 0.48 9.18
C PHE A 188 -5.56 0.69 10.59
N TRP A 189 -6.60 1.51 10.80
CA TRP A 189 -7.14 1.71 12.13
C TRP A 189 -7.89 0.48 12.64
N ALA A 190 -8.54 -0.30 11.77
CA ALA A 190 -9.08 -1.60 12.15
C ALA A 190 -7.98 -2.55 12.64
N LEU A 191 -6.83 -2.60 11.97
CA LEU A 191 -5.66 -3.34 12.43
C LEU A 191 -5.12 -2.77 13.76
N ALA A 192 -5.08 -1.44 13.91
CA ALA A 192 -4.58 -0.79 15.10
C ALA A 192 -5.47 -1.05 16.33
N ILE A 193 -6.80 -1.14 16.18
CA ILE A 193 -7.71 -1.58 17.25
C ILE A 193 -7.38 -3.02 17.66
N TYR A 194 -7.30 -3.94 16.69
CA TYR A 194 -7.01 -5.36 16.95
C TYR A 194 -5.65 -5.57 17.63
N ARG A 195 -4.66 -4.73 17.34
CA ARG A 195 -3.29 -4.85 17.85
C ARG A 195 -2.90 -3.73 18.81
N ARG A 196 -3.87 -3.08 19.46
CA ARG A 196 -3.63 -1.90 20.30
C ARG A 196 -2.59 -2.14 21.42
N GLU A 197 -2.60 -3.33 22.03
CA GLU A 197 -1.65 -3.67 23.09
C GLU A 197 -0.20 -3.76 22.60
N GLU A 198 0.01 -4.29 21.38
CA GLU A 198 1.35 -4.35 20.77
C GLU A 198 1.87 -2.93 20.46
N TYR A 199 1.02 -2.07 19.91
CA TYR A 199 1.38 -0.68 19.62
C TYR A 199 1.62 0.14 20.88
N ALA A 200 0.87 -0.10 21.95
CA ALA A 200 1.07 0.52 23.25
C ALA A 200 2.44 0.13 23.85
N LYS A 201 2.80 -1.16 23.83
CA LYS A 201 4.12 -1.64 24.29
C LYS A 201 5.29 -1.03 23.49
N ALA A 202 5.07 -0.75 22.21
CA ALA A 202 6.06 -0.14 21.34
C ALA A 202 6.08 1.40 21.36
N ASN A 203 5.26 2.04 22.22
CA ASN A 203 5.09 3.49 22.33
C ASN A 203 4.80 4.19 21.00
N VAL A 204 4.04 3.52 20.10
CA VAL A 204 3.62 4.10 18.82
C VAL A 204 2.26 4.78 19.02
N PRO A 205 2.12 6.09 18.77
CA PRO A 205 0.91 6.88 19.06
C PRO A 205 -0.20 6.62 18.02
N MET A 206 -0.68 5.37 17.93
CA MET A 206 -1.81 5.04 17.07
C MET A 206 -3.11 5.62 17.62
N LEU A 207 -4.06 5.96 16.74
CA LEU A 207 -5.30 6.61 17.11
C LEU A 207 -6.07 5.92 18.25
N PRO A 208 -6.22 4.56 18.29
CA PRO A 208 -6.93 3.90 19.40
C PRO A 208 -6.19 3.99 20.75
N ILE A 209 -4.89 4.32 20.76
CA ILE A 209 -4.09 4.50 21.98
C ILE A 209 -4.22 5.93 22.49
N THR A 210 -4.17 6.91 21.59
CA THR A 210 -4.16 8.34 21.94
C THR A 210 -5.56 8.90 22.18
N HIS A 211 -6.56 8.45 21.44
CA HIS A 211 -7.94 8.98 21.47
C HIS A 211 -8.99 7.91 21.86
N GLY A 212 -8.56 6.70 22.13
CA GLY A 212 -9.44 5.59 22.51
C GLY A 212 -10.08 4.86 21.32
N VAL A 213 -10.59 3.67 21.65
CA VAL A 213 -11.12 2.74 20.63
C VAL A 213 -12.43 3.26 20.02
N GLU A 214 -13.32 3.85 20.84
CA GLU A 214 -14.62 4.35 20.38
C GLU A 214 -14.47 5.50 19.38
N PHE A 215 -13.58 6.44 19.69
CA PHE A 215 -13.27 7.52 18.75
C PHE A 215 -12.69 6.96 17.43
N THR A 216 -11.82 5.96 17.52
CA THR A 216 -11.24 5.32 16.33
C THR A 216 -12.29 4.61 15.49
N ARG A 217 -13.25 3.92 16.11
CA ARG A 217 -14.39 3.29 15.40
C ARG A 217 -15.23 4.32 14.64
N MET A 218 -15.51 5.46 15.29
CA MET A 218 -16.25 6.56 14.63
C MET A 218 -15.45 7.08 13.42
N GLN A 219 -14.14 7.29 13.55
CA GLN A 219 -13.31 7.72 12.44
C GLN A 219 -13.26 6.69 11.30
N ILE A 220 -13.23 5.39 11.61
CA ILE A 220 -13.32 4.31 10.61
C ILE A 220 -14.66 4.43 9.85
N LEU A 221 -15.77 4.64 10.53
CA LEU A 221 -17.07 4.82 9.88
C LEU A 221 -17.08 6.04 8.96
N LEU A 222 -16.62 7.19 9.43
CA LEU A 222 -16.59 8.43 8.64
C LEU A 222 -15.73 8.28 7.38
N TYR A 223 -14.52 7.68 7.50
CA TYR A 223 -13.67 7.44 6.34
C TYR A 223 -14.20 6.35 5.41
N THR A 224 -14.99 5.39 5.91
CA THR A 224 -15.66 4.41 5.04
C THR A 224 -16.78 5.09 4.24
N ILE A 225 -17.51 6.07 4.81
CA ILE A 225 -18.47 6.89 4.07
C ILE A 225 -17.76 7.75 3.00
N VAL A 226 -16.65 8.39 3.36
CA VAL A 226 -15.82 9.14 2.39
C VAL A 226 -15.33 8.22 1.27
N LEU A 227 -14.91 7.01 1.59
CA LEU A 227 -14.50 6.00 0.61
C LEU A 227 -15.66 5.65 -0.34
N THR A 228 -16.87 5.38 0.20
CA THR A 228 -18.06 5.10 -0.61
C THR A 228 -18.38 6.24 -1.58
N ILE A 229 -18.24 7.50 -1.13
CA ILE A 229 -18.41 8.65 -2.01
C ILE A 229 -17.31 8.66 -3.09
N ALA A 230 -16.06 8.42 -2.73
CA ALA A 230 -14.93 8.40 -3.65
C ALA A 230 -15.08 7.30 -4.72
N THR A 231 -15.61 6.14 -4.38
CA THR A 231 -15.83 5.03 -5.32
C THR A 231 -16.97 5.28 -6.32
N VAL A 232 -17.87 6.20 -6.05
CA VAL A 232 -18.92 6.61 -7.02
C VAL A 232 -18.35 7.57 -8.08
N LEU A 233 -17.29 8.32 -7.77
CA LEU A 233 -16.74 9.33 -8.67
C LEU A 233 -16.28 8.81 -10.04
N PRO A 234 -15.64 7.62 -10.19
CA PRO A 234 -15.30 7.09 -11.49
C PRO A 234 -16.51 6.92 -12.43
N TYR A 235 -17.69 6.60 -11.89
CA TYR A 235 -18.93 6.56 -12.69
C TYR A 235 -19.42 7.96 -13.04
N VAL A 236 -19.46 8.87 -12.07
CA VAL A 236 -19.95 10.26 -12.28
C VAL A 236 -19.06 11.02 -13.30
N THR A 237 -17.78 10.72 -13.33
CA THR A 237 -16.82 11.34 -14.29
C THR A 237 -16.73 10.61 -15.61
N TYR A 238 -17.60 9.64 -15.88
CA TYR A 238 -17.60 8.83 -17.11
C TYR A 238 -16.31 8.03 -17.34
N MET A 239 -15.52 7.80 -16.30
CA MET A 239 -14.36 6.91 -16.35
C MET A 239 -14.78 5.44 -16.43
N CYS A 240 -15.88 5.09 -15.75
CA CYS A 240 -16.40 3.73 -15.64
C CYS A 240 -17.90 3.68 -15.93
N GLY A 241 -18.39 2.48 -16.31
CA GLY A 241 -19.78 2.21 -16.62
C GLY A 241 -20.62 1.73 -15.42
N THR A 242 -21.86 1.33 -15.73
CA THR A 242 -22.83 0.87 -14.73
C THR A 242 -22.41 -0.44 -14.05
N PHE A 243 -21.69 -1.31 -14.76
CA PHE A 243 -21.17 -2.56 -14.16
C PHE A 243 -20.26 -2.26 -12.98
N TYR A 244 -19.31 -1.31 -13.17
CA TYR A 244 -18.45 -0.84 -12.09
C TYR A 244 -19.27 -0.29 -10.92
N LEU A 245 -20.23 0.64 -11.19
CA LEU A 245 -20.98 1.29 -10.15
C LEU A 245 -21.74 0.28 -9.27
N ILE A 246 -22.48 -0.66 -9.88
CA ILE A 246 -23.23 -1.67 -9.13
C ILE A 246 -22.29 -2.52 -8.28
N SER A 247 -21.19 -2.96 -8.86
CA SER A 247 -20.18 -3.80 -8.16
C SER A 247 -19.53 -3.04 -7.00
N ALA A 248 -19.17 -1.77 -7.20
CA ALA A 248 -18.61 -0.91 -6.15
C ALA A 248 -19.58 -0.72 -4.99
N LEU A 249 -20.86 -0.40 -5.28
CA LEU A 249 -21.88 -0.23 -4.24
C LEU A 249 -22.12 -1.51 -3.43
N ILE A 250 -22.05 -2.69 -4.06
CA ILE A 250 -22.16 -3.97 -3.33
C ILE A 250 -20.95 -4.15 -2.39
N LEU A 251 -19.73 -3.89 -2.88
CA LEU A 251 -18.53 -3.99 -2.07
C LEU A 251 -18.54 -2.98 -0.91
N ASP A 252 -18.98 -1.75 -1.16
CA ASP A 252 -19.14 -0.69 -0.17
C ASP A 252 -20.18 -1.06 0.91
N ALA A 253 -21.34 -1.60 0.51
CA ALA A 253 -22.38 -2.05 1.44
C ALA A 253 -21.84 -3.16 2.38
N ILE A 254 -21.06 -4.09 1.87
CA ILE A 254 -20.44 -5.14 2.70
C ILE A 254 -19.38 -4.51 3.64
N PHE A 255 -18.59 -3.53 3.17
CA PHE A 255 -17.60 -2.87 4.03
C PHE A 255 -18.30 -2.09 5.16
N LEU A 256 -19.32 -1.30 4.83
CA LEU A 256 -20.16 -0.59 5.80
C LEU A 256 -20.80 -1.55 6.80
N TYR A 257 -21.28 -2.72 6.35
CA TYR A 257 -21.82 -3.75 7.26
C TYR A 257 -20.78 -4.19 8.30
N TYR A 258 -19.52 -4.49 7.90
CA TYR A 258 -18.47 -4.86 8.84
C TYR A 258 -18.13 -3.72 9.81
N VAL A 259 -18.07 -2.48 9.30
CA VAL A 259 -17.79 -1.29 10.12
C VAL A 259 -18.92 -1.03 11.12
N ILE A 260 -20.20 -1.08 10.70
CA ILE A 260 -21.35 -0.91 11.60
C ILE A 260 -21.38 -2.03 12.64
N ARG A 261 -21.13 -3.28 12.24
CA ARG A 261 -21.02 -4.41 13.19
C ARG A 261 -19.95 -4.16 14.23
N MET A 262 -18.80 -3.60 13.85
CA MET A 262 -17.71 -3.25 14.77
C MET A 262 -18.07 -2.08 15.71
N MET A 263 -19.00 -1.18 15.31
CA MET A 263 -19.53 -0.12 16.17
C MET A 263 -20.45 -0.66 17.27
N VAL A 264 -21.24 -1.70 16.95
CA VAL A 264 -22.24 -2.27 17.86
C VAL A 264 -21.65 -3.35 18.76
N ASP A 265 -20.82 -4.22 18.19
CA ASP A 265 -20.20 -5.34 18.88
C ASP A 265 -18.70 -5.04 19.11
N HIS A 266 -18.35 -4.83 20.36
CA HIS A 266 -17.06 -4.33 20.77
C HIS A 266 -15.93 -5.37 20.77
N ARG A 267 -16.15 -6.58 20.23
CA ARG A 267 -15.12 -7.64 20.15
C ARG A 267 -14.02 -7.28 19.15
N ASP A 268 -12.77 -7.46 19.58
CA ASP A 268 -11.58 -7.20 18.76
C ASP A 268 -11.50 -8.05 17.48
N GLU A 269 -12.15 -9.22 17.50
CA GLU A 269 -12.23 -10.08 16.30
C GLU A 269 -12.95 -9.41 15.12
N LEU A 270 -13.91 -8.52 15.39
CA LEU A 270 -14.58 -7.77 14.32
C LEU A 270 -13.65 -6.75 13.68
N ALA A 271 -12.78 -6.12 14.44
CA ALA A 271 -11.75 -5.24 13.89
C ALA A 271 -10.80 -6.02 12.96
N LYS A 272 -10.40 -7.26 13.36
CA LYS A 272 -9.62 -8.15 12.49
C LYS A 272 -10.37 -8.55 11.23
N LYS A 273 -11.68 -8.87 11.32
CA LYS A 273 -12.52 -9.21 10.15
C LYS A 273 -12.66 -8.02 9.21
N THR A 274 -12.89 -6.82 9.74
CA THR A 274 -12.94 -5.57 8.98
C THR A 274 -11.63 -5.30 8.25
N PHE A 275 -10.49 -5.46 8.94
CA PHE A 275 -9.17 -5.37 8.32
C PHE A 275 -8.97 -6.37 7.19
N ASN A 276 -9.30 -7.65 7.39
CA ASN A 276 -9.15 -8.68 6.36
C ASN A 276 -10.06 -8.42 5.15
N TYR A 277 -11.33 -8.02 5.41
CA TYR A 277 -12.26 -7.68 4.34
C TYR A 277 -11.77 -6.47 3.53
N SER A 278 -11.20 -5.47 4.16
CA SER A 278 -10.71 -4.29 3.45
C SER A 278 -9.65 -4.59 2.39
N ILE A 279 -8.83 -5.66 2.57
CA ILE A 279 -7.86 -6.12 1.57
C ILE A 279 -8.59 -6.75 0.39
N VAL A 280 -9.57 -7.63 0.67
CA VAL A 280 -10.42 -8.25 -0.36
C VAL A 280 -11.20 -7.19 -1.14
N TYR A 281 -11.77 -6.23 -0.42
CA TYR A 281 -12.50 -5.09 -0.98
C TYR A 281 -11.66 -4.33 -2.01
N LEU A 282 -10.46 -3.87 -1.65
CA LEU A 282 -9.62 -3.10 -2.55
C LEU A 282 -9.19 -3.93 -3.77
N THR A 283 -8.85 -5.20 -3.55
CA THR A 283 -8.47 -6.10 -4.64
C THR A 283 -9.61 -6.30 -5.63
N LEU A 284 -10.82 -6.59 -5.14
CA LEU A 284 -11.99 -6.79 -5.99
C LEU A 284 -12.41 -5.50 -6.69
N LEU A 285 -12.36 -4.35 -6.01
CA LEU A 285 -12.69 -3.05 -6.61
C LEU A 285 -11.78 -2.75 -7.81
N PHE A 286 -10.47 -2.99 -7.67
CA PHE A 286 -9.53 -2.77 -8.76
C PHE A 286 -9.67 -3.80 -9.90
N ILE A 287 -10.07 -5.06 -9.59
CA ILE A 287 -10.45 -6.04 -10.61
C ILE A 287 -11.68 -5.57 -11.38
N VAL A 288 -12.69 -5.05 -10.67
CA VAL A 288 -13.93 -4.54 -11.29
C VAL A 288 -13.64 -3.33 -12.19
N LEU A 289 -12.79 -2.40 -11.75
CA LEU A 289 -12.30 -1.28 -12.56
C LEU A 289 -11.68 -1.78 -13.87
N PHE A 290 -10.80 -2.76 -13.78
CA PHE A 290 -10.15 -3.38 -14.95
C PHE A 290 -11.17 -4.04 -15.89
N ILE A 291 -12.08 -4.85 -15.37
CA ILE A 291 -13.11 -5.54 -16.17
C ILE A 291 -14.01 -4.51 -16.88
N ASP A 292 -14.53 -3.53 -16.13
CA ASP A 292 -15.44 -2.51 -16.67
C ASP A 292 -14.79 -1.71 -17.82
N HIS A 293 -13.50 -1.39 -17.70
CA HIS A 293 -12.75 -0.67 -18.74
C HIS A 293 -12.71 -1.41 -20.06
N TYR A 294 -12.57 -2.73 -20.05
CA TYR A 294 -12.47 -3.55 -21.28
C TYR A 294 -13.79 -4.16 -21.75
N LEU A 295 -14.87 -4.13 -20.95
CA LEU A 295 -16.20 -4.61 -21.35
C LEU A 295 -16.72 -4.04 -22.67
N PRO A 296 -16.64 -2.72 -22.95
CA PRO A 296 -17.09 -2.16 -24.22
C PRO A 296 -16.30 -2.65 -25.42
N HIS A 297 -15.06 -3.07 -25.24
CA HIS A 297 -14.21 -3.62 -26.32
C HIS A 297 -14.56 -5.07 -26.62
N LEU A 298 -14.86 -5.87 -25.58
CA LEU A 298 -15.28 -7.26 -25.73
C LEU A 298 -16.65 -7.38 -26.43
N SER A 299 -17.59 -6.47 -26.15
CA SER A 299 -18.90 -6.46 -26.80
C SER A 299 -18.87 -6.05 -28.28
N ARG A 300 -17.75 -5.50 -28.79
CA ARG A 300 -17.56 -5.17 -30.21
C ARG A 300 -16.87 -6.29 -31.00
N LEU A 301 -16.33 -7.31 -30.29
CA LEU A 301 -15.66 -8.47 -30.88
C LEU A 301 -16.57 -9.71 -30.94
N ALA A 302 -17.71 -9.68 -30.24
CA ALA A 302 -18.75 -10.70 -30.24
C ALA A 302 -19.88 -10.32 -31.18
#